data_97e1e1bdce386a7d6c2d5b84a2e65911
#
_entry.id   97e1e1bdce386a7d6c2d5b84a2e65911
#
_cell.length_a   1.000
_cell.length_b   1.000
_cell.length_c   1.000
_cell.angle_alpha   90.00
_cell.angle_beta   90.00
_cell.angle_gamma   90.00
#
_symmetry.space_group_name_H-M   'P 1'
#
loop_
_entity.id
_entity.type
_entity.pdbx_description
1 polymer ?
#
loop_
_entity_poly.entity_id
_entity_poly.type
_entity_poly.pdbx_seq_one_letter_code
_entity_poly.pdbx_strand_id
1 'polypeptide(L)'
;IQLTSDAWRIPRKVQGQIMGYATSAPELVGTVSTAAKGLLGAGLWNVTASNIINLILFMTAALYFGRSKALAKRKFADEIGFAVGAIVLPVILVTRKEWAESLWAALVLFGFFVAYVILDKRLNPPNADEQKDDTPKDPSKGPKGIVFILLGITGIIVAGNYLGIVAESIVNQMSVPEWAVGWILG
;
A
#
# COMPACT_ATOMS: atom_id res chain seq x y z
N ILE A 1 -2.59 14.49 -7.02
CA ILE A 1 -1.17 14.08 -7.15
C ILE A 1 -0.66 14.49 -8.53
N GLN A 2 -1.27 14.11 -9.67
CA GLN A 2 -0.81 14.50 -11.01
C GLN A 2 -0.68 16.01 -11.17
N LEU A 3 -1.70 16.80 -10.78
CA LEU A 3 -1.68 18.26 -10.87
C LEU A 3 -0.47 18.89 -10.14
N THR A 4 -0.11 18.33 -9.00
CA THR A 4 1.02 18.82 -8.19
C THR A 4 2.36 18.36 -8.75
N SER A 5 2.42 17.12 -9.25
CA SER A 5 3.65 16.56 -9.81
C SER A 5 4.04 17.24 -11.12
N ASP A 6 3.07 17.59 -11.97
CA ASP A 6 3.31 18.34 -13.21
C ASP A 6 3.78 19.77 -12.92
N ALA A 7 3.23 20.41 -11.87
CA ALA A 7 3.67 21.74 -11.44
C ALA A 7 5.11 21.75 -10.89
N TRP A 8 5.54 20.66 -10.23
CA TRP A 8 6.84 20.60 -9.53
C TRP A 8 7.91 19.77 -10.25
N ARG A 9 7.65 19.27 -11.47
CA ARG A 9 8.55 18.41 -12.25
C ARG A 9 9.07 17.20 -11.48
N ILE A 10 8.18 16.52 -10.78
CA ILE A 10 8.53 15.30 -10.06
C ILE A 10 8.80 14.18 -11.08
N PRO A 11 9.94 13.47 -11.01
CA PRO A 11 10.24 12.37 -11.91
C PRO A 11 9.14 11.30 -11.92
N ARG A 12 8.83 10.70 -13.07
CA ARG A 12 7.75 9.71 -13.21
C ARG A 12 7.85 8.55 -12.21
N LYS A 13 9.07 8.06 -11.93
CA LYS A 13 9.28 7.03 -10.90
C LYS A 13 8.80 7.49 -9.53
N VAL A 14 9.13 8.73 -9.14
CA VAL A 14 8.70 9.30 -7.86
C VAL A 14 7.19 9.55 -7.85
N GLN A 15 6.60 9.97 -8.98
CA GLN A 15 5.13 10.08 -9.11
C GLN A 15 4.46 8.72 -8.88
N GLY A 16 4.98 7.64 -9.48
CA GLY A 16 4.48 6.28 -9.28
C GLY A 16 4.58 5.85 -7.81
N GLN A 17 5.69 6.13 -7.14
CA GLN A 17 5.86 5.83 -5.72
C GLN A 17 4.88 6.61 -4.85
N ILE A 18 4.72 7.93 -5.07
CA ILE A 18 3.74 8.75 -4.35
C ILE A 18 2.31 8.23 -4.58
N MET A 19 1.99 7.85 -5.82
CA MET A 19 0.69 7.27 -6.15
C MET A 19 0.49 5.94 -5.42
N GLY A 20 1.49 5.06 -5.39
CA GLY A 20 1.46 3.80 -4.64
C GLY A 20 1.20 4.02 -3.15
N TYR A 21 1.92 4.95 -2.51
CA TYR A 21 1.66 5.29 -1.10
C TYR A 21 0.27 5.90 -0.89
N ALA A 22 -0.20 6.75 -1.79
CA ALA A 22 -1.52 7.36 -1.68
C ALA A 22 -2.66 6.34 -1.83
N THR A 23 -2.50 5.34 -2.70
CA THR A 23 -3.49 4.26 -2.87
C THR A 23 -3.49 3.29 -1.69
N SER A 24 -2.37 3.12 -0.98
CA SER A 24 -2.29 2.28 0.23
C SER A 24 -2.58 3.05 1.54
N ALA A 25 -2.86 4.35 1.46
CA ALA A 25 -3.20 5.13 2.65
C ALA A 25 -4.51 4.69 3.34
N PRO A 26 -5.60 4.32 2.63
CA PRO A 26 -6.80 3.80 3.25
C PRO A 26 -6.55 2.54 4.08
N GLU A 27 -5.79 1.59 3.55
CA GLU A 27 -5.41 0.35 4.23
C GLU A 27 -4.58 0.64 5.49
N LEU A 28 -3.64 1.59 5.40
CA LEU A 28 -2.84 2.00 6.55
C LEU A 28 -3.73 2.57 7.67
N VAL A 29 -4.62 3.50 7.33
CA VAL A 29 -5.52 4.13 8.32
C VAL A 29 -6.50 3.11 8.89
N GLY A 30 -7.07 2.22 8.05
CA GLY A 30 -7.93 1.12 8.48
C GLY A 30 -7.22 0.17 9.45
N THR A 31 -5.98 -0.22 9.13
CA THR A 31 -5.16 -1.09 9.98
C THR A 31 -4.83 -0.43 11.32
N VAL A 32 -4.43 0.83 11.33
CA VAL A 32 -4.16 1.58 12.57
C VAL A 32 -5.43 1.72 13.40
N SER A 33 -6.57 2.01 12.77
CA SER A 33 -7.85 2.16 13.46
C SER A 33 -8.33 0.85 14.10
N THR A 34 -8.24 -0.28 13.38
CA THR A 34 -8.60 -1.60 13.91
C THR A 34 -7.64 -2.04 15.02
N ALA A 35 -6.35 -1.82 14.86
CA ALA A 35 -5.34 -2.13 15.88
C ALA A 35 -5.55 -1.31 17.17
N ALA A 36 -5.88 -0.01 17.06
CA ALA A 36 -6.22 0.84 18.20
C ALA A 36 -7.46 0.37 18.99
N LYS A 37 -8.30 -0.44 18.35
CA LYS A 37 -9.49 -1.08 18.96
C LYS A 37 -9.25 -2.50 19.45
N GLY A 38 -7.99 -2.95 19.46
CA GLY A 38 -7.62 -4.30 19.88
C GLY A 38 -7.86 -5.38 18.81
N LEU A 39 -8.22 -5.01 17.59
CA LEU A 39 -8.49 -5.92 16.47
C LEU A 39 -7.28 -5.99 15.51
N LEU A 40 -6.12 -6.33 16.04
CA LEU A 40 -4.87 -6.40 15.27
C LEU A 40 -4.95 -7.41 14.12
N GLY A 41 -5.64 -8.55 14.36
CA GLY A 41 -5.86 -9.57 13.34
C GLY A 41 -6.63 -9.01 12.13
N ALA A 42 -7.71 -8.26 12.36
CA ALA A 42 -8.48 -7.63 11.29
C ALA A 42 -7.61 -6.65 10.48
N GLY A 43 -6.77 -5.84 11.13
CA GLY A 43 -5.86 -4.94 10.43
C GLY A 43 -4.81 -5.66 9.58
N LEU A 44 -4.19 -6.70 10.09
CA LEU A 44 -3.20 -7.49 9.35
C LEU A 44 -3.83 -8.23 8.15
N TRP A 45 -5.04 -8.78 8.33
CA TRP A 45 -5.78 -9.41 7.23
C TRP A 45 -6.25 -8.40 6.18
N ASN A 46 -6.62 -7.17 6.58
CA ASN A 46 -6.92 -6.07 5.66
C ASN A 46 -5.75 -5.80 4.71
N VAL A 47 -4.54 -5.59 5.24
CA VAL A 47 -3.33 -5.36 4.43
C VAL A 47 -3.01 -6.58 3.56
N THR A 48 -3.15 -7.78 4.10
CA THR A 48 -2.86 -9.02 3.38
C THR A 48 -3.83 -9.21 2.21
N ALA A 49 -5.14 -9.03 2.43
CA ALA A 49 -6.17 -9.15 1.41
C ALA A 49 -5.95 -8.12 0.28
N SER A 50 -5.73 -6.86 0.63
CA SER A 50 -5.44 -5.80 -0.33
C SER A 50 -4.21 -6.12 -1.18
N ASN A 51 -3.12 -6.60 -0.58
CA ASN A 51 -1.91 -6.99 -1.32
C ASN A 51 -2.16 -8.18 -2.26
N ILE A 52 -2.95 -9.18 -1.84
CA ILE A 52 -3.32 -10.32 -2.68
C ILE A 52 -4.15 -9.85 -3.88
N ILE A 53 -5.17 -9.03 -3.63
CA ILE A 53 -6.04 -8.49 -4.68
C ILE A 53 -5.23 -7.65 -5.67
N ASN A 54 -4.38 -6.76 -5.19
CA ASN A 54 -3.51 -5.93 -6.03
C ASN A 54 -2.55 -6.77 -6.87
N LEU A 55 -1.97 -7.83 -6.31
CA LEU A 55 -1.11 -8.75 -7.06
C LEU A 55 -1.88 -9.49 -8.16
N ILE A 56 -3.09 -9.99 -7.86
CA ILE A 56 -3.95 -10.65 -8.83
C ILE A 56 -4.35 -9.70 -9.95
N LEU A 57 -4.77 -8.47 -9.62
CA LEU A 57 -5.13 -7.45 -10.59
C LEU A 57 -3.94 -7.08 -11.49
N PHE A 58 -2.75 -6.91 -10.91
CA PHE A 58 -1.53 -6.64 -11.65
C PHE A 58 -1.19 -7.78 -12.62
N MET A 59 -1.19 -9.03 -12.15
CA MET A 59 -0.92 -10.19 -12.97
C MET A 59 -1.95 -10.35 -14.10
N THR A 60 -3.24 -10.18 -13.78
CA THR A 60 -4.33 -10.25 -14.76
C THR A 60 -4.18 -9.17 -15.83
N ALA A 61 -3.92 -7.94 -15.43
CA ALA A 61 -3.68 -6.84 -16.37
C ALA A 61 -2.46 -7.13 -17.26
N ALA A 62 -1.37 -7.62 -16.69
CA ALA A 62 -0.16 -7.93 -17.46
C ALA A 62 -0.39 -9.06 -18.48
N LEU A 63 -1.19 -10.05 -18.13
CA LEU A 63 -1.60 -11.13 -19.05
C LEU A 63 -2.53 -10.60 -20.14
N TYR A 64 -3.55 -9.84 -19.77
CA TYR A 64 -4.53 -9.26 -20.70
C TYR A 64 -3.88 -8.36 -21.76
N PHE A 65 -2.91 -7.53 -21.37
CA PHE A 65 -2.18 -6.66 -22.28
C PHE A 65 -0.98 -7.31 -22.95
N GLY A 66 -0.81 -8.62 -22.83
CA GLY A 66 0.28 -9.38 -23.48
C GLY A 66 1.69 -9.02 -22.98
N ARG A 67 1.79 -8.50 -21.74
CA ARG A 67 3.07 -8.07 -21.13
C ARG A 67 3.78 -9.16 -20.31
N SER A 68 3.33 -10.40 -20.39
CA SER A 68 3.88 -11.53 -19.62
C SER A 68 5.41 -11.71 -19.80
N LYS A 69 5.93 -11.49 -21.02
CA LYS A 69 7.38 -11.52 -21.28
C LYS A 69 8.15 -10.42 -20.55
N ALA A 70 7.52 -9.28 -20.28
CA ALA A 70 8.12 -8.20 -19.49
C ALA A 70 8.24 -8.59 -18.01
N LEU A 71 7.26 -9.32 -17.47
CA LEU A 71 7.29 -9.82 -16.10
C LEU A 71 8.42 -10.83 -15.83
N ALA A 72 8.83 -11.57 -16.84
CA ALA A 72 9.93 -12.53 -16.74
C ALA A 72 11.32 -11.86 -16.65
N LYS A 73 11.41 -10.55 -16.80
CA LYS A 73 12.67 -9.82 -16.63
C LYS A 73 13.04 -9.77 -15.13
N ARG A 74 14.34 -9.91 -14.83
CA ARG A 74 14.88 -9.92 -13.47
C ARG A 74 14.38 -8.73 -12.62
N LYS A 75 14.25 -7.56 -13.20
CA LYS A 75 13.74 -6.36 -12.54
C LYS A 75 12.35 -6.55 -11.93
N PHE A 76 11.43 -7.22 -12.63
CA PHE A 76 10.09 -7.50 -12.12
C PHE A 76 10.04 -8.72 -11.18
N ALA A 77 10.96 -9.68 -11.34
CA ALA A 77 11.05 -10.82 -10.45
C ALA A 77 11.35 -10.40 -9.00
N ASP A 78 12.22 -9.41 -8.82
CA ASP A 78 12.55 -8.85 -7.51
C ASP A 78 11.33 -8.14 -6.89
N GLU A 79 10.60 -7.33 -7.66
CA GLU A 79 9.38 -6.64 -7.20
C GLU A 79 8.27 -7.65 -6.83
N ILE A 80 8.05 -8.69 -7.64
CA ILE A 80 7.08 -9.76 -7.34
C ILE A 80 7.51 -10.52 -6.08
N GLY A 81 8.81 -10.81 -5.91
CA GLY A 81 9.35 -11.47 -4.73
C GLY A 81 9.05 -10.68 -3.46
N PHE A 82 9.24 -9.36 -3.49
CA PHE A 82 8.87 -8.49 -2.37
C PHE A 82 7.36 -8.41 -2.14
N ALA A 83 6.55 -8.35 -3.19
CA ALA A 83 5.09 -8.38 -3.07
C ALA A 83 4.60 -9.68 -2.42
N VAL A 84 5.15 -10.83 -2.82
CA VAL A 84 4.86 -12.12 -2.19
C VAL A 84 5.32 -12.13 -0.73
N GLY A 85 6.51 -11.60 -0.43
CA GLY A 85 6.99 -11.45 0.95
C GLY A 85 6.08 -10.59 1.82
N ALA A 86 5.57 -9.49 1.27
CA ALA A 86 4.62 -8.60 1.94
C ALA A 86 3.25 -9.25 2.22
N ILE A 87 2.91 -10.33 1.51
CA ILE A 87 1.72 -11.15 1.77
C ILE A 87 2.04 -12.23 2.80
N VAL A 88 3.12 -12.96 2.59
CA VAL A 88 3.44 -14.16 3.38
C VAL A 88 3.85 -13.82 4.81
N LEU A 89 4.63 -12.75 5.00
CA LEU A 89 5.09 -12.37 6.34
C LEU A 89 3.96 -12.03 7.31
N PRO A 90 2.98 -11.16 6.98
CA PRO A 90 1.82 -10.91 7.84
C PRO A 90 1.02 -12.19 8.10
N VAL A 91 0.80 -13.04 7.09
CA VAL A 91 0.08 -14.31 7.26
C VAL A 91 0.76 -15.20 8.29
N ILE A 92 2.09 -15.36 8.22
CA ILE A 92 2.84 -16.15 9.21
C ILE A 92 2.70 -15.55 10.61
N LEU A 93 2.78 -14.23 10.73
CA LEU A 93 2.68 -13.56 12.03
C LEU A 93 1.30 -13.70 12.65
N VAL A 94 0.23 -13.63 11.84
CA VAL A 94 -1.16 -13.77 12.35
C VAL A 94 -1.48 -15.20 12.79
N THR A 95 -0.77 -16.21 12.30
CA THR A 95 -1.02 -17.60 12.71
C THR A 95 -0.85 -17.84 14.20
N ARG A 96 -0.07 -16.97 14.89
CA ARG A 96 0.12 -17.02 16.35
C ARG A 96 -0.11 -15.65 16.95
N LYS A 97 -1.16 -15.51 17.75
CA LYS A 97 -1.53 -14.26 18.40
C LYS A 97 -0.36 -13.63 19.17
N GLU A 98 0.40 -14.45 19.91
CA GLU A 98 1.59 -14.01 20.66
C GLU A 98 2.66 -13.34 19.78
N TRP A 99 2.79 -13.77 18.51
CA TRP A 99 3.72 -13.17 17.56
C TRP A 99 3.15 -11.89 17.00
N ALA A 100 1.87 -11.88 16.62
CA ALA A 100 1.21 -10.71 16.04
C ALA A 100 1.25 -9.50 16.99
N GLU A 101 1.09 -9.72 18.29
CA GLU A 101 1.10 -8.67 19.32
C GLU A 101 2.51 -8.29 19.80
N SER A 102 3.56 -8.95 19.28
CA SER A 102 4.93 -8.72 19.73
C SER A 102 5.61 -7.55 19.01
N LEU A 103 6.46 -6.81 19.73
CA LEU A 103 7.31 -5.79 19.14
C LEU A 103 8.23 -6.36 18.06
N TRP A 104 8.65 -7.63 18.18
CA TRP A 104 9.47 -8.31 17.18
C TRP A 104 8.78 -8.43 15.83
N ALA A 105 7.47 -8.71 15.81
CA ALA A 105 6.72 -8.75 14.56
C ALA A 105 6.75 -7.39 13.84
N ALA A 106 6.54 -6.31 14.58
CA ALA A 106 6.64 -4.96 14.04
C ALA A 106 8.04 -4.65 13.50
N LEU A 107 9.09 -5.04 14.23
CA LEU A 107 10.49 -4.86 13.79
C LEU A 107 10.81 -5.69 12.53
N VAL A 108 10.31 -6.91 12.42
CA VAL A 108 10.50 -7.78 11.25
C VAL A 108 9.81 -7.15 10.02
N LEU A 109 8.55 -6.72 10.15
CA LEU A 109 7.82 -6.07 9.06
C LEU A 109 8.47 -4.75 8.64
N PHE A 110 8.89 -3.94 9.61
CA PHE A 110 9.58 -2.69 9.33
C PHE A 110 10.95 -2.93 8.69
N GLY A 111 11.72 -3.91 9.18
CA GLY A 111 13.00 -4.32 8.60
C GLY A 111 12.85 -4.81 7.16
N PHE A 112 11.80 -5.59 6.88
CA PHE A 112 11.46 -6.02 5.53
C PHE A 112 11.16 -4.84 4.61
N PHE A 113 10.37 -3.87 5.07
CA PHE A 113 10.09 -2.65 4.32
C PHE A 113 11.36 -1.83 4.04
N VAL A 114 12.23 -1.64 5.05
CA VAL A 114 13.50 -0.92 4.88
C VAL A 114 14.40 -1.65 3.88
N ALA A 115 14.49 -2.99 3.98
CA ALA A 115 15.25 -3.80 3.03
C ALA A 115 14.73 -3.63 1.60
N TYR A 116 13.40 -3.64 1.41
CA TYR A 116 12.78 -3.36 0.12
C TYR A 116 13.21 -1.98 -0.43
N VAL A 117 13.06 -0.92 0.36
CA VAL A 117 13.39 0.46 -0.07
C VAL A 117 14.87 0.58 -0.46
N ILE A 118 15.77 -0.05 0.31
CA ILE A 118 17.21 -0.02 0.02
C ILE A 118 17.53 -0.79 -1.25
N LEU A 119 16.96 -1.99 -1.40
CA LEU A 119 17.19 -2.85 -2.55
C LEU A 119 16.58 -2.27 -3.83
N ASP A 120 15.36 -1.71 -3.78
CA ASP A 120 14.76 -1.04 -4.94
C ASP A 120 15.63 0.12 -5.44
N LYS A 121 16.14 0.95 -4.53
CA LYS A 121 17.05 2.04 -4.91
C LYS A 121 18.35 1.56 -5.55
N ARG A 122 18.88 0.41 -5.11
CA ARG A 122 20.13 -0.16 -5.63
C ARG A 122 19.94 -0.90 -6.94
N LEU A 123 18.87 -1.69 -7.04
CA LEU A 123 18.62 -2.56 -8.20
C LEU A 123 17.92 -1.82 -9.34
N ASN A 124 17.11 -0.82 -9.00
CA ASN A 124 16.28 -0.06 -9.93
C ASN A 124 16.56 1.46 -9.82
N PRO A 125 17.79 1.94 -10.08
CA PRO A 125 18.07 3.37 -10.05
C PRO A 125 17.19 4.11 -11.09
N PRO A 126 16.77 5.35 -10.81
CA PRO A 126 16.02 6.15 -11.79
C PRO A 126 16.87 6.34 -13.06
N ASN A 127 16.27 6.05 -14.22
CA ASN A 127 16.93 6.29 -15.50
C ASN A 127 17.06 7.80 -15.73
N ALA A 128 18.22 8.25 -16.18
CA ALA A 128 18.48 9.67 -16.49
C ALA A 128 17.53 10.23 -17.57
N ASP A 129 17.02 9.37 -18.47
CA ASP A 129 16.07 9.74 -19.52
C ASP A 129 14.64 9.97 -19.02
N GLU A 130 14.28 9.41 -17.87
CA GLU A 130 12.97 9.65 -17.23
C GLU A 130 12.87 11.06 -16.58
N GLN A 131 14.00 11.76 -16.46
CA GLN A 131 14.03 13.11 -15.86
C GLN A 131 13.68 14.23 -16.86
N LYS A 132 13.59 13.93 -18.16
CA LYS A 132 13.22 14.92 -19.19
C LYS A 132 11.72 14.81 -19.48
N ASP A 133 10.90 15.31 -18.58
CA ASP A 133 9.50 15.56 -18.90
C ASP A 133 9.37 17.02 -19.36
N ASP A 134 9.23 17.21 -20.67
CA ASP A 134 9.06 18.51 -21.33
C ASP A 134 7.62 19.06 -21.21
N THR A 135 6.83 18.53 -20.28
CA THR A 135 5.46 19.00 -20.04
C THR A 135 5.47 20.48 -19.61
N PRO A 136 4.65 21.33 -20.24
CA PRO A 136 4.55 22.75 -19.87
C PRO A 136 4.16 22.91 -18.41
N LYS A 137 4.92 23.72 -17.69
CA LYS A 137 4.60 24.04 -16.30
C LYS A 137 3.34 24.92 -16.24
N ASP A 138 2.38 24.50 -15.45
CA ASP A 138 1.28 25.37 -15.04
C ASP A 138 1.35 25.59 -13.50
N PRO A 139 2.04 26.67 -13.07
CA PRO A 139 2.23 26.94 -11.64
C PRO A 139 0.91 27.14 -10.87
N SER A 140 -0.17 27.48 -11.58
CA SER A 140 -1.49 27.70 -10.97
C SER A 140 -2.14 26.42 -10.47
N LYS A 141 -1.68 25.25 -10.94
CA LYS A 141 -2.21 23.95 -10.55
C LYS A 141 -1.62 23.41 -9.24
N GLY A 142 -0.43 23.88 -8.84
CA GLY A 142 0.24 23.43 -7.62
C GLY A 142 -0.60 23.63 -6.35
N PRO A 143 -1.04 24.85 -6.02
CA PRO A 143 -1.83 25.12 -4.83
C PRO A 143 -3.16 24.37 -4.78
N LYS A 144 -3.88 24.29 -5.93
CA LYS A 144 -5.13 23.53 -6.05
C LYS A 144 -4.88 22.03 -5.81
N GLY A 145 -3.78 21.48 -6.33
CA GLY A 145 -3.40 20.09 -6.09
C GLY A 145 -3.16 19.78 -4.62
N ILE A 146 -2.51 20.69 -3.87
CA ILE A 146 -2.30 20.54 -2.42
C ILE A 146 -3.64 20.49 -1.68
N VAL A 147 -4.58 21.39 -1.99
CA VAL A 147 -5.91 21.39 -1.36
C VAL A 147 -6.62 20.06 -1.58
N PHE A 148 -6.60 19.52 -2.81
CA PHE A 148 -7.19 18.21 -3.09
C PHE A 148 -6.49 17.05 -2.36
N ILE A 149 -5.16 17.11 -2.21
CA ILE A 149 -4.40 16.12 -1.43
C ILE A 149 -4.83 16.18 0.04
N LEU A 150 -4.90 17.37 0.64
CA LEU A 150 -5.32 17.53 2.03
C LEU A 150 -6.76 17.05 2.27
N LEU A 151 -7.68 17.41 1.37
CA LEU A 151 -9.07 16.93 1.44
C LEU A 151 -9.13 15.40 1.31
N GLY A 152 -8.35 14.81 0.39
CA GLY A 152 -8.26 13.38 0.23
C GLY A 152 -7.73 12.67 1.49
N ILE A 153 -6.64 13.17 2.06
CA ILE A 153 -6.07 12.63 3.31
C ILE A 153 -7.07 12.72 4.45
N THR A 154 -7.74 13.87 4.61
CA THR A 154 -8.78 14.04 5.63
C THR A 154 -9.92 13.04 5.44
N GLY A 155 -10.39 12.87 4.20
CA GLY A 155 -11.43 11.89 3.86
C GLY A 155 -11.02 10.46 4.20
N ILE A 156 -9.78 10.08 3.88
CA ILE A 156 -9.22 8.75 4.20
C ILE A 156 -9.15 8.53 5.71
N ILE A 157 -8.68 9.52 6.49
CA ILE A 157 -8.59 9.41 7.95
C ILE A 157 -9.98 9.23 8.56
N VAL A 158 -10.95 10.03 8.13
CA VAL A 158 -12.33 9.94 8.63
C VAL A 158 -12.95 8.59 8.27
N ALA A 159 -12.86 8.19 7.00
CA ALA A 159 -13.40 6.91 6.53
C ALA A 159 -12.73 5.71 7.23
N GLY A 160 -11.41 5.70 7.34
CA GLY A 160 -10.67 4.63 8.01
C GLY A 160 -11.01 4.50 9.50
N ASN A 161 -11.24 5.63 10.20
CA ASN A 161 -11.70 5.58 11.58
C ASN A 161 -13.12 5.00 11.71
N TYR A 162 -14.04 5.37 10.81
CA TYR A 162 -15.36 4.76 10.74
C TYR A 162 -15.30 3.27 10.44
N LEU A 163 -14.45 2.84 9.51
CA LEU A 163 -14.23 1.42 9.22
C LEU A 163 -13.76 0.65 10.46
N GLY A 164 -12.86 1.23 11.26
CA GLY A 164 -12.45 0.63 12.53
C GLY A 164 -13.61 0.45 13.53
N ILE A 165 -14.50 1.46 13.63
CA ILE A 165 -15.69 1.38 14.50
C ILE A 165 -16.64 0.29 14.01
N VAL A 166 -16.89 0.23 12.72
CA VAL A 166 -17.77 -0.80 12.10
C VAL A 166 -17.15 -2.20 12.27
N ALA A 167 -15.85 -2.35 12.06
CA ALA A 167 -15.14 -3.60 12.26
C ALA A 167 -15.30 -4.11 13.71
N GLU A 168 -15.10 -3.21 14.69
CA GLU A 168 -15.29 -3.52 16.12
C GLU A 168 -16.71 -3.99 16.41
N SER A 169 -17.71 -3.30 15.88
CA SER A 169 -19.12 -3.68 16.05
C SER A 169 -19.42 -5.05 15.44
N ILE A 170 -18.91 -5.34 14.24
CA ILE A 170 -19.13 -6.62 13.56
C ILE A 170 -18.48 -7.77 14.36
N VAL A 171 -17.23 -7.61 14.79
CA VAL A 171 -16.53 -8.64 15.55
C VAL A 171 -17.22 -8.89 16.90
N ASN A 172 -17.53 -7.83 17.65
CA ASN A 172 -18.02 -7.96 19.01
C ASN A 172 -19.51 -8.30 19.09
N GLN A 173 -20.34 -7.76 18.19
CA GLN A 173 -21.81 -7.97 18.25
C GLN A 173 -22.27 -9.17 17.43
N MET A 174 -21.61 -9.42 16.28
CA MET A 174 -22.01 -10.50 15.38
C MET A 174 -21.12 -11.74 15.52
N SER A 175 -20.12 -11.70 16.39
CA SER A 175 -19.15 -12.80 16.60
C SER A 175 -18.46 -13.27 15.31
N VAL A 176 -18.27 -12.35 14.35
CA VAL A 176 -17.56 -12.62 13.11
C VAL A 176 -16.05 -12.64 13.41
N PRO A 177 -15.30 -13.64 12.96
CA PRO A 177 -13.88 -13.70 13.22
C PRO A 177 -13.13 -12.56 12.55
N GLU A 178 -12.08 -12.02 13.21
CA GLU A 178 -11.30 -10.88 12.73
C GLU A 178 -10.76 -11.05 11.32
N TRP A 179 -10.34 -12.28 10.94
CA TRP A 179 -9.83 -12.54 9.61
C TRP A 179 -10.87 -12.29 8.51
N ALA A 180 -12.14 -12.64 8.76
CA ALA A 180 -13.21 -12.43 7.80
C ALA A 180 -13.53 -10.92 7.64
N VAL A 181 -13.53 -10.19 8.75
CA VAL A 181 -13.67 -8.72 8.70
C VAL A 181 -12.50 -8.08 7.96
N GLY A 182 -11.28 -8.52 8.23
CA GLY A 182 -10.09 -8.02 7.52
C GLY A 182 -10.16 -8.25 6.00
N TRP A 183 -10.66 -9.41 5.54
CA TRP A 183 -10.88 -9.70 4.13
C TRP A 183 -11.94 -8.81 3.47
N ILE A 184 -12.99 -8.43 4.21
CA ILE A 184 -14.05 -7.54 3.71
C ILE A 184 -13.55 -6.11 3.59
N LEU A 185 -12.65 -5.69 4.47
CA LEU A 185 -12.09 -4.34 4.48
C LEU A 185 -10.98 -4.12 3.43
N GLY A 186 -10.22 -5.17 3.08
CA GLY A 186 -9.11 -5.14 2.10
C GLY A 186 -9.57 -5.43 0.69
#